data_28fcb91fad82c34f546b635c789d5801
#
_entry.id   28fcb91fad82c34f546b635c789d5801
#
_cell.length_a   1.000
_cell.length_b   1.000
_cell.length_c   1.000
_cell.angle_alpha   90.00
_cell.angle_beta   90.00
_cell.angle_gamma   90.00
#
_symmetry.space_group_name_H-M   'P 1'
#
loop_
_entity.id
_entity.type
_entity.pdbx_description
1 polymer ?
#
loop_
_entity_poly.entity_id
_entity_poly.type
_entity_poly.pdbx_seq_one_letter_code
_entity_poly.pdbx_strand_id
1 'polypeptide(L)'
;MRVIDLTQTITENMPVYPGTEGPKLEPASTYEKDGLRETLLTMYSHTGTHMDAPAHIYDGRPTLDAMEADSFAGKGLIIDCREFGEGEEIPLCKIHAAGDLAEEADFLLFLTGWSRLWGKPEYFGNYPVLSQEACQFLIDTGKKGVGLDVISLDPIADAQLTRHHQVLAHDMVIVENLTGLEEAYEASRGGLFTLAVLPMKYENADGAPVRAAAIMEE
;
A
#
# COMPACT_ATOMS: atom_id res chain seq x y z
N MET A 1 -8.80 17.85 -14.00
CA MET A 1 -8.61 16.80 -12.97
C MET A 1 -8.43 15.46 -13.66
N ARG A 2 -7.34 14.74 -13.42
CA ARG A 2 -7.08 13.36 -13.89
C ARG A 2 -6.93 12.46 -12.67
N VAL A 3 -7.57 11.30 -12.69
CA VAL A 3 -7.48 10.30 -11.61
C VAL A 3 -6.79 9.06 -12.16
N ILE A 4 -5.73 8.61 -11.49
CA ILE A 4 -4.98 7.40 -11.84
C ILE A 4 -5.23 6.36 -10.76
N ASP A 5 -5.67 5.19 -11.18
CA ASP A 5 -5.95 4.06 -10.29
C ASP A 5 -4.64 3.38 -9.85
N LEU A 6 -4.45 3.27 -8.55
CA LEU A 6 -3.27 2.64 -7.96
C LEU A 6 -3.58 1.26 -7.33
N THR A 7 -4.72 0.65 -7.72
CA THR A 7 -5.28 -0.54 -7.05
C THR A 7 -5.23 -1.78 -7.94
N GLN A 8 -4.70 -2.88 -7.41
CA GLN A 8 -4.80 -4.20 -8.04
C GLN A 8 -6.24 -4.74 -7.97
N THR A 9 -6.69 -5.38 -9.04
CA THR A 9 -7.99 -6.04 -9.04
C THR A 9 -7.94 -7.30 -8.17
N ILE A 10 -8.88 -7.43 -7.24
CA ILE A 10 -9.04 -8.65 -6.43
C ILE A 10 -9.62 -9.76 -7.33
N THR A 11 -8.88 -10.87 -7.44
CA THR A 11 -9.25 -12.07 -8.19
C THR A 11 -8.90 -13.31 -7.38
N GLU A 12 -9.58 -14.44 -7.61
CA GLU A 12 -9.32 -15.69 -6.87
C GLU A 12 -7.87 -16.21 -7.01
N ASN A 13 -7.22 -15.89 -8.14
CA ASN A 13 -5.85 -16.34 -8.45
C ASN A 13 -4.79 -15.24 -8.25
N MET A 14 -5.13 -14.16 -7.56
CA MET A 14 -4.16 -13.10 -7.28
C MET A 14 -3.05 -13.55 -6.33
N PRO A 15 -1.88 -12.90 -6.32
CA PRO A 15 -0.89 -13.10 -5.28
C PRO A 15 -1.47 -12.80 -3.89
N VAL A 16 -1.21 -13.70 -2.95
CA VAL A 16 -1.49 -13.52 -1.52
C VAL A 16 -0.23 -13.79 -0.72
N TYR A 17 -0.13 -13.25 0.48
CA TYR A 17 1.05 -13.48 1.32
C TYR A 17 1.26 -14.99 1.55
N PRO A 18 2.51 -15.50 1.47
CA PRO A 18 2.78 -16.91 1.59
C PRO A 18 2.21 -17.53 2.88
N GLY A 19 1.39 -18.56 2.73
CA GLY A 19 0.72 -19.23 3.86
C GLY A 19 -0.72 -18.80 4.10
N THR A 20 -1.23 -17.78 3.39
CA THR A 20 -2.65 -17.39 3.44
C THR A 20 -3.43 -17.97 2.27
N GLU A 21 -4.77 -18.12 2.45
CA GLU A 21 -5.65 -18.56 1.38
C GLU A 21 -6.02 -17.37 0.48
N GLY A 22 -6.15 -17.63 -0.83
CA GLY A 22 -6.66 -16.65 -1.79
C GLY A 22 -8.13 -16.27 -1.53
N PRO A 23 -8.57 -15.12 -2.02
CA PRO A 23 -9.97 -14.71 -1.91
C PRO A 23 -10.87 -15.66 -2.70
N LYS A 24 -12.14 -15.79 -2.25
CA LYS A 24 -13.20 -16.52 -2.94
C LYS A 24 -14.28 -15.55 -3.37
N LEU A 25 -14.70 -15.64 -4.63
CA LEU A 25 -15.71 -14.77 -5.24
C LEU A 25 -16.87 -15.65 -5.73
N GLU A 26 -17.79 -15.98 -4.84
CA GLU A 26 -18.88 -16.91 -5.13
C GLU A 26 -20.16 -16.15 -5.50
N PRO A 27 -20.93 -16.61 -6.51
CA PRO A 27 -22.22 -16.03 -6.83
C PRO A 27 -23.22 -16.29 -5.68
N ALA A 28 -23.60 -15.25 -4.94
CA ALA A 28 -24.68 -15.29 -3.96
C ALA A 28 -26.05 -15.24 -4.63
N SER A 29 -26.19 -14.44 -5.71
CA SER A 29 -27.38 -14.34 -6.54
C SER A 29 -26.99 -14.29 -8.02
N THR A 30 -27.87 -14.78 -8.90
CA THR A 30 -27.67 -14.79 -10.36
C THR A 30 -28.86 -14.19 -11.09
N TYR A 31 -28.62 -13.60 -12.27
CA TYR A 31 -29.69 -13.02 -13.08
C TYR A 31 -30.79 -14.01 -13.45
N GLU A 32 -30.44 -15.28 -13.69
CA GLU A 32 -31.37 -16.33 -14.11
C GLU A 32 -32.33 -16.76 -12.99
N LYS A 33 -31.86 -16.76 -11.73
CA LYS A 33 -32.65 -17.23 -10.60
C LYS A 33 -33.33 -16.07 -9.86
N ASP A 34 -32.60 -14.97 -9.69
CA ASP A 34 -32.93 -13.92 -8.73
C ASP A 34 -33.25 -12.57 -9.38
N GLY A 35 -33.00 -12.45 -10.70
CA GLY A 35 -33.19 -11.19 -11.44
C GLY A 35 -32.14 -10.11 -11.14
N LEU A 36 -31.15 -10.43 -10.31
CA LEU A 36 -30.00 -9.58 -9.95
C LEU A 36 -28.75 -10.43 -9.83
N ARG A 37 -27.59 -9.78 -9.76
CA ARG A 37 -26.31 -10.44 -9.47
C ARG A 37 -25.74 -9.90 -8.17
N GLU A 38 -25.34 -10.80 -7.29
CA GLU A 38 -24.64 -10.50 -6.05
C GLU A 38 -23.47 -11.47 -5.87
N THR A 39 -22.36 -10.98 -5.34
CA THR A 39 -21.16 -11.79 -5.09
C THR A 39 -20.87 -11.85 -3.59
N LEU A 40 -20.77 -13.06 -3.06
CA LEU A 40 -20.23 -13.28 -1.73
C LEU A 40 -18.70 -13.26 -1.81
N LEU A 41 -18.09 -12.34 -1.04
CA LEU A 41 -16.65 -12.24 -0.93
C LEU A 41 -16.20 -12.88 0.39
N THR A 42 -15.25 -13.81 0.30
CA THR A 42 -14.55 -14.37 1.46
C THR A 42 -13.07 -14.09 1.27
N MET A 43 -12.46 -13.27 2.13
CA MET A 43 -11.07 -12.86 2.00
C MET A 43 -10.50 -12.42 3.35
N TYR A 44 -9.18 -12.41 3.47
CA TYR A 44 -8.49 -11.80 4.60
C TYR A 44 -8.51 -10.26 4.49
N SER A 45 -8.31 -9.58 5.62
CA SER A 45 -8.19 -8.12 5.69
C SER A 45 -7.07 -7.58 4.82
N HIS A 46 -5.92 -8.27 4.76
CA HIS A 46 -4.74 -7.90 3.97
C HIS A 46 -4.79 -8.54 2.57
N THR A 47 -5.81 -8.18 1.77
CA THR A 47 -6.03 -8.73 0.43
C THR A 47 -5.87 -7.67 -0.65
N GLY A 48 -5.06 -7.96 -1.69
CA GLY A 48 -4.82 -7.08 -2.83
C GLY A 48 -4.06 -5.82 -2.44
N THR A 49 -4.40 -4.69 -3.07
CA THR A 49 -3.95 -3.39 -2.58
C THR A 49 -4.72 -3.08 -1.31
N HIS A 50 -4.01 -3.03 -0.21
CA HIS A 50 -4.60 -2.91 1.12
C HIS A 50 -3.80 -1.94 1.99
N MET A 51 -4.37 -1.63 3.15
CA MET A 51 -3.77 -0.79 4.17
C MET A 51 -3.68 -1.55 5.48
N ASP A 52 -2.55 -1.41 6.17
CA ASP A 52 -2.34 -1.92 7.52
C ASP A 52 -2.53 -0.79 8.53
N ALA A 53 -3.27 -1.09 9.59
CA ALA A 53 -3.41 -0.23 10.75
C ALA A 53 -2.29 -0.48 11.79
N PRO A 54 -2.04 0.47 12.71
CA PRO A 54 -1.22 0.20 13.89
C PRO A 54 -1.65 -1.04 14.69
N ALA A 55 -2.95 -1.32 14.72
CA ALA A 55 -3.54 -2.49 15.37
C ALA A 55 -3.13 -3.83 14.73
N HIS A 56 -2.60 -3.83 13.49
CA HIS A 56 -2.09 -5.05 12.85
C HIS A 56 -0.95 -5.69 13.65
N ILE A 57 -0.09 -4.86 14.24
CA ILE A 57 1.10 -5.32 14.99
C ILE A 57 0.92 -5.14 16.50
N TYR A 58 0.17 -4.14 16.92
CA TYR A 58 0.10 -3.74 18.33
C TYR A 58 -1.32 -3.79 18.89
N ASP A 59 -1.55 -4.69 19.85
CA ASP A 59 -2.82 -4.74 20.57
C ASP A 59 -3.11 -3.39 21.26
N GLY A 60 -4.36 -2.92 21.15
CA GLY A 60 -4.81 -1.68 21.74
C GLY A 60 -4.38 -0.39 21.00
N ARG A 61 -3.69 -0.50 19.85
CA ARG A 61 -3.41 0.64 18.97
C ARG A 61 -4.60 0.91 18.02
N PRO A 62 -4.63 2.08 17.35
CA PRO A 62 -5.74 2.43 16.48
C PRO A 62 -6.00 1.40 15.37
N THR A 63 -7.28 1.06 15.19
CA THR A 63 -7.81 0.32 14.04
C THR A 63 -8.27 1.30 12.96
N LEU A 64 -8.39 0.86 11.69
CA LEU A 64 -8.77 1.75 10.58
C LEU A 64 -10.15 2.39 10.76
N ASP A 65 -11.09 1.69 11.37
CA ASP A 65 -12.45 2.20 11.64
C ASP A 65 -12.48 3.27 12.75
N ALA A 66 -11.47 3.27 13.64
CA ALA A 66 -11.31 4.26 14.71
C ALA A 66 -10.49 5.49 14.28
N MET A 67 -9.74 5.40 13.17
CA MET A 67 -8.98 6.53 12.64
C MET A 67 -9.89 7.50 11.87
N GLU A 68 -9.56 8.80 11.93
CA GLU A 68 -10.29 9.81 11.17
C GLU A 68 -10.05 9.68 9.65
N ALA A 69 -11.05 10.02 8.85
CA ALA A 69 -10.99 9.84 7.39
C ALA A 69 -9.86 10.66 6.71
N ASP A 70 -9.44 11.78 7.30
CA ASP A 70 -8.33 12.59 6.83
C ASP A 70 -6.96 11.92 7.01
N SER A 71 -6.87 10.87 7.84
CA SER A 71 -5.69 10.01 7.94
C SER A 71 -5.41 9.24 6.64
N PHE A 72 -6.40 9.09 5.77
CA PHE A 72 -6.36 8.27 4.55
C PHE A 72 -6.28 9.09 3.26
N ALA A 73 -6.08 10.40 3.36
CA ALA A 73 -5.90 11.28 2.22
C ALA A 73 -4.91 12.40 2.53
N GLY A 74 -4.24 12.90 1.50
CA GLY A 74 -3.28 13.99 1.66
C GLY A 74 -2.38 14.16 0.45
N LYS A 75 -1.28 14.89 0.63
CA LYS A 75 -0.25 15.07 -0.38
C LYS A 75 0.56 13.80 -0.54
N GLY A 76 0.50 13.18 -1.72
CA GLY A 76 1.33 12.05 -2.11
C GLY A 76 2.56 12.50 -2.88
N LEU A 77 3.70 11.85 -2.65
CA LEU A 77 4.91 11.98 -3.44
C LEU A 77 5.40 10.59 -3.83
N ILE A 78 5.72 10.38 -5.10
CA ILE A 78 6.33 9.13 -5.56
C ILE A 78 7.84 9.30 -5.60
N ILE A 79 8.55 8.41 -4.91
CA ILE A 79 10.00 8.27 -4.96
C ILE A 79 10.33 7.17 -5.97
N ASP A 80 10.99 7.55 -7.06
CA ASP A 80 11.37 6.57 -8.10
C ASP A 80 12.57 5.76 -7.64
N CYS A 81 12.35 4.48 -7.36
CA CYS A 81 13.30 3.51 -6.85
C CYS A 81 13.56 2.36 -7.82
N ARG A 82 13.26 2.53 -9.11
CA ARG A 82 13.40 1.48 -10.14
C ARG A 82 14.85 1.07 -10.42
N GLU A 83 15.82 1.85 -9.97
CA GLU A 83 17.25 1.48 -10.05
C GLU A 83 17.66 0.40 -9.05
N PHE A 84 16.87 0.18 -7.97
CA PHE A 84 17.18 -0.85 -6.98
C PHE A 84 16.65 -2.21 -7.42
N GLY A 85 17.50 -3.21 -7.35
CA GLY A 85 17.23 -4.60 -7.76
C GLY A 85 16.92 -5.52 -6.58
N GLU A 86 16.94 -6.82 -6.88
CA GLU A 86 16.69 -7.86 -5.89
C GLU A 86 17.65 -7.79 -4.69
N GLY A 87 17.09 -7.79 -3.48
CA GLY A 87 17.83 -7.82 -2.22
C GLY A 87 18.48 -6.51 -1.82
N GLU A 88 18.27 -5.45 -2.59
CA GLU A 88 18.84 -4.13 -2.26
C GLU A 88 17.93 -3.36 -1.29
N GLU A 89 18.54 -2.57 -0.43
CA GLU A 89 17.84 -1.62 0.41
C GLU A 89 17.78 -0.24 -0.28
N ILE A 90 16.61 0.40 -0.19
CA ILE A 90 16.38 1.77 -0.63
C ILE A 90 16.87 2.70 0.50
N PRO A 91 18.01 3.39 0.31
CA PRO A 91 18.62 4.17 1.36
C PRO A 91 17.93 5.52 1.57
N LEU A 92 18.09 6.12 2.75
CA LEU A 92 17.56 7.44 3.10
C LEU A 92 17.96 8.54 2.08
N CYS A 93 19.15 8.47 1.51
CA CYS A 93 19.60 9.47 0.53
C CYS A 93 18.70 9.54 -0.71
N LYS A 94 17.97 8.46 -1.02
CA LYS A 94 16.99 8.44 -2.11
C LYS A 94 15.77 9.32 -1.80
N ILE A 95 15.33 9.34 -0.56
CA ILE A 95 14.27 10.26 -0.11
C ILE A 95 14.79 11.69 -0.10
N HIS A 96 15.99 11.92 0.42
CA HIS A 96 16.61 13.26 0.45
C HIS A 96 16.81 13.87 -0.94
N ALA A 97 16.97 13.05 -1.98
CA ALA A 97 17.08 13.54 -3.35
C ALA A 97 15.79 14.25 -3.85
N ALA A 98 14.64 14.01 -3.23
CA ALA A 98 13.39 14.71 -3.50
C ALA A 98 13.30 16.10 -2.82
N GLY A 99 14.26 16.42 -1.93
CA GLY A 99 14.34 17.71 -1.25
C GLY A 99 13.11 18.03 -0.42
N ASP A 100 12.70 19.30 -0.42
CA ASP A 100 11.58 19.82 0.37
C ASP A 100 10.24 19.11 0.08
N LEU A 101 10.07 18.54 -1.13
CA LEU A 101 8.85 17.80 -1.47
C LEU A 101 8.66 16.57 -0.58
N ALA A 102 9.75 15.88 -0.20
CA ALA A 102 9.67 14.74 0.69
C ALA A 102 9.22 15.13 2.10
N GLU A 103 9.59 16.33 2.57
CA GLU A 103 9.12 16.84 3.86
C GLU A 103 7.66 17.31 3.80
N GLU A 104 7.26 17.96 2.69
CA GLU A 104 5.92 18.51 2.49
C GLU A 104 4.84 17.42 2.28
N ALA A 105 5.21 16.25 1.75
CA ALA A 105 4.29 15.15 1.50
C ALA A 105 3.73 14.56 2.80
N ASP A 106 2.43 14.20 2.81
CA ASP A 106 1.80 13.41 3.86
C ASP A 106 2.13 11.91 3.69
N PHE A 107 2.29 11.45 2.45
CA PHE A 107 2.57 10.06 2.08
C PHE A 107 3.75 9.98 1.13
N LEU A 108 4.70 9.08 1.39
CA LEU A 108 5.73 8.71 0.42
C LEU A 108 5.38 7.35 -0.20
N LEU A 109 5.32 7.31 -1.53
CA LEU A 109 5.05 6.09 -2.30
C LEU A 109 6.33 5.67 -3.03
N PHE A 110 6.76 4.44 -2.86
CA PHE A 110 8.02 3.94 -3.44
C PHE A 110 7.72 3.12 -4.69
N LEU A 111 8.12 3.67 -5.85
CA LEU A 111 7.99 3.03 -7.15
C LEU A 111 9.23 2.16 -7.39
N THR A 112 9.15 0.87 -7.09
CA THR A 112 10.22 -0.09 -7.38
C THR A 112 10.07 -0.71 -8.77
N GLY A 113 8.87 -0.63 -9.37
CA GLY A 113 8.51 -1.30 -10.60
C GLY A 113 8.23 -2.80 -10.39
N TRP A 114 8.17 -3.27 -9.15
CA TRP A 114 7.94 -4.68 -8.84
C TRP A 114 6.51 -5.14 -9.18
N SER A 115 5.54 -4.22 -9.17
CA SER A 115 4.14 -4.50 -9.55
C SER A 115 3.99 -5.11 -10.95
N ARG A 116 4.96 -4.94 -11.86
CA ARG A 116 4.99 -5.61 -13.17
C ARG A 116 5.11 -7.13 -13.09
N LEU A 117 5.51 -7.66 -11.93
CA LEU A 117 5.61 -9.09 -11.65
C LEU A 117 4.33 -9.65 -11.01
N TRP A 118 3.30 -8.81 -10.76
CA TRP A 118 2.03 -9.25 -10.20
C TRP A 118 1.46 -10.47 -10.92
N GLY A 119 1.08 -11.50 -10.17
CA GLY A 119 0.57 -12.76 -10.73
C GLY A 119 1.64 -13.75 -11.21
N LYS A 120 2.94 -13.39 -11.09
CA LYS A 120 4.07 -14.28 -11.40
C LYS A 120 4.72 -14.78 -10.12
N PRO A 121 5.35 -15.99 -10.12
CA PRO A 121 6.09 -16.50 -8.96
C PRO A 121 7.19 -15.54 -8.47
N GLU A 122 7.82 -14.81 -9.38
CA GLU A 122 8.89 -13.85 -9.11
C GLU A 122 8.42 -12.66 -8.24
N TYR A 123 7.10 -12.42 -8.16
CA TYR A 123 6.53 -11.40 -7.29
C TYR A 123 6.86 -11.63 -5.80
N PHE A 124 6.98 -12.91 -5.41
CA PHE A 124 7.39 -13.33 -4.06
C PHE A 124 8.91 -13.40 -3.88
N GLY A 125 9.66 -12.85 -4.84
CA GLY A 125 11.11 -12.78 -4.80
C GLY A 125 11.64 -11.80 -3.77
N ASN A 126 12.94 -11.52 -3.87
CA ASN A 126 13.66 -10.67 -2.95
C ASN A 126 13.55 -9.20 -3.38
N TYR A 127 12.34 -8.63 -3.33
CA TYR A 127 12.09 -7.25 -3.74
C TYR A 127 12.88 -6.22 -2.92
N PRO A 128 13.15 -5.00 -3.48
CA PRO A 128 13.80 -3.94 -2.73
C PRO A 128 12.92 -3.48 -1.55
N VAL A 129 13.55 -3.20 -0.41
CA VAL A 129 12.88 -2.72 0.80
C VAL A 129 13.52 -1.44 1.30
N LEU A 130 12.81 -0.65 2.11
CA LEU A 130 13.37 0.55 2.72
C LEU A 130 14.46 0.19 3.74
N SER A 131 15.51 1.01 3.82
CA SER A 131 16.42 0.93 4.96
C SER A 131 15.72 1.37 6.25
N GLN A 132 16.23 0.96 7.41
CA GLN A 132 15.67 1.40 8.70
C GLN A 132 15.77 2.92 8.88
N GLU A 133 16.82 3.55 8.35
CA GLU A 133 16.97 5.01 8.37
C GLU A 133 15.92 5.69 7.50
N ALA A 134 15.53 5.09 6.36
CA ALA A 134 14.45 5.58 5.52
C ALA A 134 13.10 5.49 6.25
N CYS A 135 12.83 4.39 6.95
CA CYS A 135 11.64 4.27 7.81
C CYS A 135 11.66 5.31 8.96
N GLN A 136 12.84 5.54 9.58
CA GLN A 136 12.97 6.54 10.64
C GLN A 136 12.68 7.96 10.14
N PHE A 137 13.09 8.30 8.92
CA PHE A 137 12.74 9.59 8.30
C PHE A 137 11.22 9.79 8.18
N LEU A 138 10.47 8.75 7.79
CA LEU A 138 9.00 8.83 7.72
C LEU A 138 8.39 9.21 9.07
N ILE A 139 8.91 8.61 10.13
CA ILE A 139 8.49 8.83 11.52
C ILE A 139 8.86 10.24 11.97
N ASP A 140 10.12 10.65 11.81
CA ASP A 140 10.65 11.93 12.28
C ASP A 140 9.98 13.12 11.59
N THR A 141 9.53 12.93 10.34
CA THR A 141 8.82 13.95 9.56
C THR A 141 7.29 13.86 9.67
N GLY A 142 6.77 12.96 10.53
CA GLY A 142 5.35 12.84 10.84
C GLY A 142 4.46 12.48 9.65
N LYS A 143 4.93 11.56 8.79
CA LYS A 143 4.12 11.09 7.65
C LYS A 143 2.86 10.38 8.13
N LYS A 144 1.76 10.53 7.40
CA LYS A 144 0.53 9.76 7.63
C LYS A 144 0.73 8.29 7.28
N GLY A 145 1.50 8.01 6.25
CA GLY A 145 1.75 6.63 5.80
C GLY A 145 2.81 6.49 4.72
N VAL A 146 3.10 5.25 4.42
CA VAL A 146 4.02 4.81 3.37
C VAL A 146 3.30 3.87 2.42
N GLY A 147 3.61 3.93 1.13
CA GLY A 147 3.06 3.03 0.13
C GLY A 147 4.14 2.37 -0.73
N LEU A 148 3.90 1.11 -1.13
CA LEU A 148 4.84 0.33 -1.94
C LEU A 148 4.10 -0.50 -3.00
N ASP A 149 4.78 -0.74 -4.11
CA ASP A 149 4.32 -1.62 -5.20
C ASP A 149 4.85 -3.07 -5.06
N VAL A 150 5.13 -3.48 -3.82
CA VAL A 150 5.58 -4.83 -3.42
C VAL A 150 4.59 -5.42 -2.42
N ILE A 151 4.76 -6.74 -2.11
CA ILE A 151 3.79 -7.48 -1.27
C ILE A 151 3.91 -7.15 0.22
N SER A 152 5.05 -6.61 0.67
CA SER A 152 5.25 -6.25 2.08
C SER A 152 6.32 -5.17 2.26
N LEU A 153 6.19 -4.35 3.30
CA LEU A 153 7.22 -3.39 3.72
C LEU A 153 8.50 -4.10 4.17
N ASP A 154 8.38 -5.30 4.75
CA ASP A 154 9.52 -6.14 5.12
C ASP A 154 9.80 -7.22 4.09
N PRO A 155 11.04 -7.72 3.96
CA PRO A 155 11.32 -8.92 3.19
C PRO A 155 10.47 -10.11 3.70
N ILE A 156 9.97 -10.97 2.80
CA ILE A 156 9.22 -12.19 3.21
C ILE A 156 10.04 -13.06 4.19
N ALA A 157 11.36 -13.01 4.11
CA ALA A 157 12.25 -13.76 5.01
C ALA A 157 12.34 -13.15 6.42
N ASP A 158 11.91 -11.91 6.62
CA ASP A 158 11.90 -11.27 7.94
C ASP A 158 10.62 -11.63 8.72
N ALA A 159 10.67 -12.77 9.42
CA ALA A 159 9.56 -13.20 10.27
C ALA A 159 9.29 -12.28 11.48
N GLN A 160 10.19 -11.31 11.76
CA GLN A 160 10.02 -10.36 12.86
C GLN A 160 9.28 -9.09 12.43
N LEU A 161 9.03 -8.89 11.13
CA LEU A 161 8.35 -7.70 10.59
C LEU A 161 8.97 -6.40 11.12
N THR A 162 10.30 -6.30 11.04
CA THR A 162 11.09 -5.25 11.69
C THR A 162 10.64 -3.84 11.30
N ARG A 163 10.36 -3.61 10.01
CA ARG A 163 9.93 -2.30 9.49
C ARG A 163 8.47 -2.01 9.81
N HIS A 164 7.60 -3.03 9.77
CA HIS A 164 6.22 -2.88 10.26
C HIS A 164 6.20 -2.45 11.72
N HIS A 165 6.97 -3.13 12.58
CA HIS A 165 7.09 -2.74 13.97
C HIS A 165 7.57 -1.31 14.13
N GLN A 166 8.57 -0.88 13.35
CA GLN A 166 9.10 0.47 13.41
C GLN A 166 8.05 1.52 13.00
N VAL A 167 7.35 1.32 11.89
CA VAL A 167 6.42 2.30 11.32
C VAL A 167 5.09 2.33 12.10
N LEU A 168 4.48 1.17 12.35
CA LEU A 168 3.16 1.07 12.97
C LEU A 168 3.16 1.41 14.48
N ALA A 169 4.34 1.51 15.12
CA ALA A 169 4.46 2.05 16.47
C ALA A 169 4.11 3.55 16.56
N HIS A 170 4.02 4.27 15.45
CA HIS A 170 3.87 5.73 15.37
C HIS A 170 2.55 6.20 14.74
N ASP A 171 1.48 5.40 14.81
CA ASP A 171 0.14 5.68 14.26
C ASP A 171 0.11 5.98 12.76
N MET A 172 1.14 5.55 12.04
CA MET A 172 1.21 5.59 10.59
C MET A 172 0.46 4.39 9.99
N VAL A 173 0.11 4.49 8.72
CA VAL A 173 -0.43 3.36 7.94
C VAL A 173 0.56 2.89 6.89
N ILE A 174 0.49 1.61 6.52
CA ILE A 174 1.27 1.04 5.41
C ILE A 174 0.30 0.68 4.30
N VAL A 175 0.62 1.00 3.04
CA VAL A 175 -0.19 0.63 1.87
C VAL A 175 0.65 -0.26 0.97
N GLU A 176 0.23 -1.50 0.79
CA GLU A 176 0.96 -2.53 0.07
C GLU A 176 0.28 -2.92 -1.25
N ASN A 177 1.05 -3.55 -2.13
CA ASN A 177 0.58 -4.01 -3.44
C ASN A 177 0.00 -2.89 -4.33
N LEU A 178 0.57 -1.69 -4.28
CA LEU A 178 0.18 -0.62 -5.20
C LEU A 178 0.53 -0.99 -6.65
N THR A 179 -0.23 -0.43 -7.58
CA THR A 179 0.05 -0.48 -9.03
C THR A 179 -0.08 0.92 -9.63
N GLY A 180 0.18 1.10 -10.93
CA GLY A 180 0.00 2.38 -11.59
C GLY A 180 0.92 3.52 -11.13
N LEU A 181 1.88 3.25 -10.24
CA LEU A 181 2.79 4.27 -9.71
C LEU A 181 3.66 4.91 -10.80
N GLU A 182 4.04 4.15 -11.84
CA GLU A 182 4.82 4.70 -12.97
C GLU A 182 4.01 5.76 -13.74
N GLU A 183 2.74 5.46 -14.07
CA GLU A 183 1.83 6.41 -14.71
C GLU A 183 1.60 7.66 -13.85
N ALA A 184 1.42 7.46 -12.55
CA ALA A 184 1.22 8.57 -11.60
C ALA A 184 2.48 9.43 -11.45
N TYR A 185 3.67 8.83 -11.43
CA TYR A 185 4.95 9.53 -11.38
C TYR A 185 5.16 10.42 -12.63
N GLU A 186 4.89 9.86 -13.81
CA GLU A 186 4.98 10.62 -15.06
C GLU A 186 3.96 11.77 -15.11
N ALA A 187 2.71 11.51 -14.70
CA ALA A 187 1.66 12.50 -14.70
C ALA A 187 1.91 13.65 -13.70
N SER A 188 2.45 13.35 -12.52
CA SER A 188 2.84 14.35 -11.51
C SER A 188 4.14 15.07 -11.87
N ARG A 189 4.91 14.56 -12.86
CA ARG A 189 6.25 15.06 -13.21
C ARG A 189 7.21 15.07 -12.01
N GLY A 190 7.08 14.06 -11.14
CA GLY A 190 7.85 13.97 -9.89
C GLY A 190 7.44 14.99 -8.80
N GLY A 191 6.32 15.68 -8.97
CA GLY A 191 5.77 16.61 -7.99
C GLY A 191 4.71 15.98 -7.09
N LEU A 192 4.19 16.80 -6.16
CA LEU A 192 3.10 16.42 -5.26
C LEU A 192 1.77 16.29 -6.03
N PHE A 193 0.94 15.39 -5.54
CA PHE A 193 -0.45 15.20 -6.01
C PHE A 193 -1.36 14.89 -4.81
N THR A 194 -2.67 14.92 -5.01
CA THR A 194 -3.60 14.45 -3.99
C THR A 194 -3.69 12.94 -4.04
N LEU A 195 -3.32 12.27 -2.95
CA LEU A 195 -3.51 10.84 -2.74
C LEU A 195 -4.80 10.58 -1.95
N ALA A 196 -5.60 9.61 -2.39
CA ALA A 196 -6.72 9.05 -1.64
C ALA A 196 -6.53 7.54 -1.55
N VAL A 197 -6.47 7.00 -0.31
CA VAL A 197 -6.27 5.57 -0.01
C VAL A 197 -7.28 5.08 1.02
N LEU A 198 -8.56 5.33 0.74
CA LEU A 198 -9.65 5.08 1.68
C LEU A 198 -9.89 3.57 1.89
N PRO A 199 -9.69 3.04 3.11
CA PRO A 199 -9.92 1.64 3.41
C PRO A 199 -11.40 1.31 3.55
N MET A 200 -11.74 0.04 3.37
CA MET A 200 -13.06 -0.47 3.72
C MET A 200 -13.23 -0.35 5.24
N LYS A 201 -14.33 0.28 5.68
CA LYS A 201 -14.62 0.51 7.10
C LYS A 201 -15.46 -0.63 7.66
N TYR A 202 -14.86 -1.44 8.53
CA TYR A 202 -15.54 -2.47 9.33
C TYR A 202 -14.99 -2.46 10.76
N GLU A 203 -15.74 -3.01 11.70
CA GLU A 203 -15.42 -2.98 13.13
C GLU A 203 -14.09 -3.69 13.43
N ASN A 204 -13.21 -3.04 14.20
CA ASN A 204 -11.90 -3.54 14.61
C ASN A 204 -10.98 -3.89 13.43
N ALA A 205 -10.96 -3.06 12.39
CA ALA A 205 -10.17 -3.29 11.18
C ALA A 205 -8.66 -3.14 11.46
N ASP A 206 -7.96 -4.27 11.51
CA ASP A 206 -6.49 -4.38 11.59
C ASP A 206 -5.79 -4.04 10.27
N GLY A 207 -6.48 -4.27 9.18
CA GLY A 207 -6.14 -3.93 7.81
C GLY A 207 -7.38 -3.96 6.94
N ALA A 208 -7.35 -3.42 5.75
CA ALA A 208 -8.47 -3.47 4.83
C ALA A 208 -8.03 -3.24 3.38
N PRO A 209 -8.68 -3.88 2.39
CA PRO A 209 -8.55 -3.48 1.00
C PRO A 209 -8.89 -2.00 0.81
N VAL A 210 -8.13 -1.32 -0.06
CA VAL A 210 -8.34 0.09 -0.40
C VAL A 210 -8.60 0.27 -1.89
N ARG A 211 -9.31 1.34 -2.27
CA ARG A 211 -9.20 1.90 -3.60
C ARG A 211 -8.25 3.09 -3.54
N ALA A 212 -6.99 2.82 -3.86
CA ALA A 212 -5.95 3.85 -3.91
C ALA A 212 -6.03 4.62 -5.23
N ALA A 213 -5.93 5.94 -5.18
CA ALA A 213 -6.00 6.79 -6.35
C ALA A 213 -5.08 8.00 -6.22
N ALA A 214 -4.32 8.30 -7.27
CA ALA A 214 -3.60 9.55 -7.43
C ALA A 214 -4.47 10.54 -8.24
N ILE A 215 -4.72 11.71 -7.68
CA ILE A 215 -5.58 12.75 -8.25
C ILE A 215 -4.70 13.93 -8.61
N MET A 216 -4.61 14.22 -9.93
CA MET A 216 -3.84 15.32 -10.47
C MET A 216 -4.75 16.51 -10.71
N GLU A 217 -4.38 17.66 -10.19
CA GLU A 217 -4.95 18.93 -10.63
C GLU A 217 -4.34 19.33 -11.99
N GLU A 218 -5.16 19.89 -12.89
CA GLU A 218 -4.70 20.43 -14.19
C GLU A 218 -4.09 21.82 -14.01
#